data_4e1705c9aa7829550b8cc13be7ce0ab5
#
_entry.id   4e1705c9aa7829550b8cc13be7ce0ab5
#
_cell.length_a   1.000
_cell.length_b   1.000
_cell.length_c   1.000
_cell.angle_alpha   90.00
_cell.angle_beta   90.00
_cell.angle_gamma   90.00
#
_symmetry.space_group_name_H-M   'P 1'
#
loop_
_entity.id
_entity.type
_entity.pdbx_description
1 polymer ?
#
loop_
_entity_poly.entity_id
_entity_poly.type
_entity_poly.pdbx_seq_one_letter_code
_entity_poly.pdbx_strand_id
1 'polypeptide(L)'
;MSNRREFLKQAGIAAAAQSAIGASGANAIVVDPKPLFDISPHLYMQFMEPLGTTDSSVEAAWDYDRDDWRKDFVDTVKDLAPDVIRWGGIYSRYYKWREGIGPVARRPWHRNYAWGGKETNRVGTREFVDLCRRAGAEPLYCVNFLGDGEKWYRNTPEGDRTGDAREAADWVSYANDPDNRERKGHGVAEPSNIKLWQLGNETSYGNQTFTRDEAIAATIEFAKAMRERDPSIRLIGWGDRGRGANQLWAGELLKRAGERLDYVAIHLMGQSPKRPDTVLKGLRYQKEPERAWEELIELSNNVETRVSELESVIASQGARTSIAVTEGHLSLSPHNANPILCEWLSAVYHARSLNIYQRHGARVKIATGADFEGNRWTVNAVMLQTPRGVSYLMPVGSIARLFKKHNGRQGVGVKSAPAGLDIAASRTAGKVYLHVANLEYRKSVEAAFAVDGMAVTGGRVFEIAPEDPRQCVWQDQPDVFKPREATLASGPVLKWRFPAGSVTAVELDV
;
A
#
# COMPACT_ATOMS: atom_id res chain seq x y z
N MET A 1 -46.55 37.45 10.27
CA MET A 1 -46.48 36.64 9.04
C MET A 1 -45.17 35.81 9.10
N SER A 2 -45.30 34.56 9.49
CA SER A 2 -44.15 33.65 9.54
C SER A 2 -43.60 33.40 8.12
N ASN A 3 -42.32 33.58 7.94
CA ASN A 3 -41.69 33.64 6.63
C ASN A 3 -41.63 32.20 6.04
N ARG A 4 -42.23 32.00 4.89
CA ARG A 4 -42.32 30.71 4.16
C ARG A 4 -40.96 29.98 4.04
N ARG A 5 -39.84 30.74 4.10
CA ARG A 5 -38.48 30.22 4.12
C ARG A 5 -38.07 29.55 5.45
N GLU A 6 -38.57 30.04 6.60
CA GLU A 6 -38.33 29.42 7.90
C GLU A 6 -39.15 28.16 8.08
N PHE A 7 -40.38 28.14 7.57
CA PHE A 7 -41.22 26.94 7.57
C PHE A 7 -40.61 25.82 6.70
N LEU A 8 -40.07 26.15 5.53
CA LEU A 8 -39.38 25.18 4.66
C LEU A 8 -38.05 24.68 5.26
N LYS A 9 -37.32 25.53 6.01
CA LYS A 9 -36.13 25.08 6.76
C LYS A 9 -36.50 24.17 7.92
N GLN A 10 -37.55 24.48 8.67
CA GLN A 10 -38.01 23.62 9.79
C GLN A 10 -38.64 22.32 9.29
N ALA A 11 -39.34 22.32 8.16
CA ALA A 11 -39.86 21.11 7.52
C ALA A 11 -38.71 20.25 6.93
N GLY A 12 -37.65 20.86 6.40
CA GLY A 12 -36.44 20.16 5.94
C GLY A 12 -35.66 19.52 7.08
N ILE A 13 -35.53 20.20 8.23
CA ILE A 13 -34.87 19.68 9.42
C ILE A 13 -35.70 18.56 10.06
N ALA A 14 -37.03 18.66 10.08
CA ALA A 14 -37.92 17.62 10.58
C ALA A 14 -37.94 16.36 9.69
N ALA A 15 -37.83 16.54 8.34
CA ALA A 15 -37.72 15.42 7.40
C ALA A 15 -36.33 14.74 7.50
N ALA A 16 -35.25 15.51 7.70
CA ALA A 16 -33.91 14.95 7.94
C ALA A 16 -33.83 14.17 9.28
N ALA A 17 -34.47 14.68 10.34
CA ALA A 17 -34.58 13.99 11.63
C ALA A 17 -35.44 12.72 11.53
N GLN A 18 -36.51 12.72 10.74
CA GLN A 18 -37.32 11.53 10.48
C GLN A 18 -36.61 10.47 9.61
N SER A 19 -35.76 10.90 8.65
CA SER A 19 -34.92 9.98 7.86
C SER A 19 -33.88 9.25 8.74
N ALA A 20 -33.29 9.97 9.71
CA ALA A 20 -32.35 9.38 10.68
C ALA A 20 -33.07 8.40 11.65
N ILE A 21 -34.31 8.65 12.03
CA ILE A 21 -35.11 7.77 12.92
C ILE A 21 -35.60 6.52 12.18
N GLY A 22 -35.87 6.59 10.87
CA GLY A 22 -36.28 5.44 10.04
C GLY A 22 -35.19 4.43 9.74
N ALA A 23 -33.90 4.83 9.82
CA ALA A 23 -32.74 3.97 9.56
C ALA A 23 -32.09 3.38 10.82
N SER A 24 -32.62 3.62 12.01
CA SER A 24 -32.09 3.13 13.31
C SER A 24 -32.36 1.65 13.61
N GLY A 25 -32.66 0.85 12.58
CA GLY A 25 -32.78 -0.60 12.70
C GLY A 25 -31.42 -1.31 12.63
N ALA A 26 -31.32 -2.55 13.08
CA ALA A 26 -30.12 -3.41 13.07
C ALA A 26 -29.46 -3.58 11.68
N ASN A 27 -30.07 -3.08 10.61
CA ASN A 27 -29.63 -3.20 9.22
C ASN A 27 -29.25 -1.85 8.57
N ALA A 28 -28.72 -0.89 9.34
CA ALA A 28 -28.26 0.37 8.78
C ALA A 28 -26.77 0.60 8.99
N ILE A 29 -26.11 1.10 7.94
CA ILE A 29 -24.77 1.70 8.04
C ILE A 29 -25.00 3.17 8.41
N VAL A 30 -24.60 3.53 9.64
CA VAL A 30 -24.74 4.88 10.18
C VAL A 30 -23.37 5.52 10.29
N VAL A 31 -23.15 6.60 9.55
CA VAL A 31 -21.89 7.35 9.52
C VAL A 31 -21.98 8.59 10.40
N ASP A 32 -20.98 8.80 11.25
CA ASP A 32 -20.74 10.08 11.90
C ASP A 32 -19.94 10.97 10.95
N PRO A 33 -20.49 12.05 10.38
CA PRO A 33 -19.79 12.86 9.41
C PRO A 33 -18.69 13.75 10.02
N LYS A 34 -18.49 13.71 11.33
CA LYS A 34 -17.45 14.51 11.99
C LYS A 34 -16.06 14.01 11.56
N PRO A 35 -15.21 14.89 11.00
CA PRO A 35 -13.85 14.49 10.63
C PRO A 35 -13.05 14.04 11.84
N LEU A 36 -12.36 12.90 11.70
CA LEU A 36 -11.45 12.34 12.69
C LEU A 36 -9.99 12.71 12.37
N PHE A 37 -9.63 12.69 11.11
CA PHE A 37 -8.28 12.99 10.60
C PHE A 37 -8.33 13.23 9.09
N ASP A 38 -7.28 13.87 8.57
CA ASP A 38 -7.06 13.97 7.14
C ASP A 38 -6.39 12.69 6.62
N ILE A 39 -6.97 12.09 5.57
CA ILE A 39 -6.40 10.93 4.89
C ILE A 39 -5.13 11.38 4.16
N SER A 40 -4.07 10.63 4.34
CA SER A 40 -2.78 10.95 3.72
C SER A 40 -2.87 10.91 2.19
N PRO A 41 -2.30 11.89 1.49
CA PRO A 41 -2.14 11.81 0.04
C PRO A 41 -1.14 10.74 -0.40
N HIS A 42 -0.50 10.03 0.53
CA HIS A 42 0.47 8.96 0.30
C HIS A 42 -0.03 7.59 0.79
N LEU A 43 -1.34 7.46 1.10
CA LEU A 43 -1.86 6.25 1.74
C LEU A 43 -1.69 5.01 0.85
N TYR A 44 -1.97 5.12 -0.45
CA TYR A 44 -1.94 3.98 -1.37
C TYR A 44 -0.57 3.87 -2.05
N MET A 45 0.35 3.16 -1.41
CA MET A 45 1.68 2.90 -1.95
C MET A 45 1.70 1.58 -2.72
N GLN A 46 2.54 1.53 -3.76
CA GLN A 46 3.00 0.31 -4.40
C GLN A 46 4.51 0.18 -4.21
N PHE A 47 5.01 -1.04 -4.24
CA PHE A 47 6.41 -1.30 -4.02
C PHE A 47 7.00 -2.16 -5.14
N MET A 48 8.15 -1.78 -5.65
CA MET A 48 8.87 -2.52 -6.67
C MET A 48 10.31 -2.78 -6.25
N GLU A 49 10.82 -3.94 -6.65
CA GLU A 49 12.16 -4.39 -6.35
C GLU A 49 12.78 -5.06 -7.57
N PRO A 50 14.03 -4.75 -7.96
CA PRO A 50 14.76 -5.53 -8.94
C PRO A 50 14.99 -6.96 -8.46
N LEU A 51 14.57 -7.95 -9.26
CA LEU A 51 14.57 -9.37 -8.91
C LEU A 51 15.45 -10.23 -9.83
N GLY A 52 16.30 -9.61 -10.64
CA GLY A 52 17.11 -10.26 -11.68
C GLY A 52 16.46 -10.18 -13.07
N THR A 53 17.27 -10.24 -14.12
CA THR A 53 16.82 -10.06 -15.52
C THR A 53 15.82 -11.11 -15.99
N THR A 54 15.82 -12.30 -15.41
CA THR A 54 14.91 -13.40 -15.81
C THR A 54 13.54 -13.32 -15.19
N ASP A 55 13.45 -12.77 -13.97
CA ASP A 55 12.25 -12.71 -13.15
C ASP A 55 12.07 -11.33 -12.50
N SER A 56 12.75 -10.31 -13.01
CA SER A 56 12.74 -8.97 -12.44
C SER A 56 11.40 -8.27 -12.67
N SER A 57 10.89 -7.65 -11.63
CA SER A 57 9.77 -6.73 -11.76
C SER A 57 10.11 -5.56 -12.68
N VAL A 58 11.31 -5.01 -12.54
CA VAL A 58 11.78 -3.86 -13.32
C VAL A 58 12.10 -4.23 -14.76
N GLU A 59 12.88 -5.28 -14.96
CA GLU A 59 13.29 -5.72 -16.31
C GLU A 59 12.08 -6.25 -17.11
N ALA A 60 11.10 -6.88 -16.46
CA ALA A 60 9.87 -7.30 -17.10
C ALA A 60 8.99 -6.14 -17.57
N ALA A 61 9.10 -4.98 -16.91
CA ALA A 61 8.32 -3.78 -17.21
C ALA A 61 8.97 -2.88 -18.29
N TRP A 62 10.21 -3.20 -18.73
CA TRP A 62 10.95 -2.42 -19.71
C TRP A 62 10.80 -2.97 -21.14
N ASP A 63 10.54 -2.09 -22.09
CA ASP A 63 10.51 -2.38 -23.53
C ASP A 63 11.90 -2.05 -24.13
N TYR A 64 12.72 -3.07 -24.33
CA TYR A 64 14.10 -2.90 -24.85
C TYR A 64 14.15 -2.49 -26.32
N ASP A 65 13.09 -2.73 -27.10
CA ASP A 65 13.04 -2.32 -28.51
C ASP A 65 12.81 -0.80 -28.63
N ARG A 66 12.03 -0.25 -27.70
CA ARG A 66 11.70 1.19 -27.63
C ARG A 66 12.62 1.97 -26.71
N ASP A 67 13.37 1.26 -25.88
CA ASP A 67 14.16 1.83 -24.81
C ASP A 67 13.35 2.71 -23.83
N ASP A 68 12.16 2.23 -23.44
CA ASP A 68 11.20 2.91 -22.60
C ASP A 68 10.40 1.89 -21.75
N TRP A 69 9.62 2.37 -20.81
CA TRP A 69 8.64 1.54 -20.09
C TRP A 69 7.62 0.94 -21.06
N ARG A 70 7.23 -0.31 -20.85
CA ARG A 70 6.15 -0.95 -21.61
C ARG A 70 4.88 -0.11 -21.51
N LYS A 71 4.27 0.16 -22.66
CA LYS A 71 3.06 0.98 -22.72
C LYS A 71 1.89 0.37 -21.94
N ASP A 72 1.66 -0.95 -22.06
CA ASP A 72 0.61 -1.67 -21.35
C ASP A 72 0.80 -1.57 -19.82
N PHE A 73 2.03 -1.68 -19.35
CA PHE A 73 2.39 -1.50 -17.94
C PHE A 73 2.08 -0.08 -17.45
N VAL A 74 2.56 0.94 -18.16
CA VAL A 74 2.29 2.35 -17.78
C VAL A 74 0.79 2.65 -17.74
N ASP A 75 0.02 2.12 -18.69
CA ASP A 75 -1.43 2.31 -18.72
C ASP A 75 -2.11 1.63 -17.52
N THR A 76 -1.69 0.41 -17.16
CA THR A 76 -2.20 -0.32 -15.99
C THR A 76 -1.86 0.40 -14.69
N VAL A 77 -0.64 0.94 -14.57
CA VAL A 77 -0.20 1.72 -13.40
C VAL A 77 -1.01 3.01 -13.26
N LYS A 78 -1.27 3.72 -14.36
CA LYS A 78 -2.13 4.91 -14.37
C LYS A 78 -3.57 4.58 -13.93
N ASP A 79 -4.08 3.43 -14.34
CA ASP A 79 -5.41 2.98 -13.92
C ASP A 79 -5.44 2.59 -12.43
N LEU A 80 -4.39 1.95 -11.92
CA LEU A 80 -4.21 1.65 -10.49
C LEU A 80 -4.11 2.94 -9.65
N ALA A 81 -3.47 3.99 -10.19
CA ALA A 81 -3.30 5.32 -9.59
C ALA A 81 -2.65 5.31 -8.19
N PRO A 82 -1.45 4.70 -8.00
CA PRO A 82 -0.77 4.72 -6.71
C PRO A 82 -0.40 6.14 -6.30
N ASP A 83 -0.41 6.42 -4.99
CA ASP A 83 0.08 7.70 -4.44
C ASP A 83 1.60 7.75 -4.38
N VAL A 84 2.21 6.61 -4.10
CA VAL A 84 3.64 6.45 -3.91
C VAL A 84 4.08 5.15 -4.59
N ILE A 85 5.24 5.17 -5.24
CA ILE A 85 5.92 3.95 -5.66
C ILE A 85 7.26 3.89 -4.92
N ARG A 86 7.50 2.79 -4.21
CA ARG A 86 8.73 2.55 -3.47
C ARG A 86 9.68 1.68 -4.29
N TRP A 87 10.91 2.16 -4.42
CA TRP A 87 12.04 1.37 -4.91
C TRP A 87 12.84 0.85 -3.74
N GLY A 88 12.97 -0.47 -3.61
CA GLY A 88 13.72 -1.00 -2.50
C GLY A 88 13.62 -2.50 -2.31
N GLY A 89 13.32 -2.90 -1.07
CA GLY A 89 13.35 -4.30 -0.65
C GLY A 89 14.77 -4.76 -0.28
N ILE A 90 15.00 -6.08 -0.29
CA ILE A 90 16.31 -6.68 0.02
C ILE A 90 17.38 -6.23 -0.98
N TYR A 91 16.99 -5.91 -2.20
CA TYR A 91 17.87 -5.35 -3.22
C TYR A 91 18.64 -4.11 -2.74
N SER A 92 18.02 -3.24 -1.92
CA SER A 92 18.66 -2.02 -1.42
C SER A 92 19.94 -2.30 -0.62
N ARG A 93 20.08 -3.48 -0.01
CA ARG A 93 21.24 -3.85 0.85
C ARG A 93 22.58 -3.83 0.14
N TYR A 94 22.59 -4.00 -1.18
CA TYR A 94 23.82 -4.06 -1.99
C TYR A 94 23.75 -3.16 -3.23
N TYR A 95 22.68 -2.40 -3.41
CA TYR A 95 22.55 -1.50 -4.55
C TYR A 95 23.46 -0.29 -4.40
N LYS A 96 24.26 -0.05 -5.45
CA LYS A 96 25.08 1.14 -5.60
C LYS A 96 24.39 2.09 -6.57
N TRP A 97 23.73 3.11 -6.08
CA TRP A 97 22.89 3.99 -6.87
C TRP A 97 23.63 4.69 -8.03
N ARG A 98 24.95 4.93 -7.87
CA ARG A 98 25.78 5.50 -8.96
C ARG A 98 25.91 4.57 -10.16
N GLU A 99 25.74 3.28 -10.02
CA GLU A 99 25.73 2.33 -11.13
C GLU A 99 24.47 2.46 -11.99
N GLY A 100 23.38 3.01 -11.45
CA GLY A 100 22.10 3.24 -12.13
C GLY A 100 21.91 4.66 -12.68
N ILE A 101 22.97 5.48 -12.78
CA ILE A 101 22.89 6.85 -13.30
C ILE A 101 23.85 7.09 -14.47
N GLY A 102 23.71 8.24 -15.13
CA GLY A 102 24.52 8.60 -16.30
C GLY A 102 24.19 7.79 -17.55
N PRO A 103 25.08 7.80 -18.57
CA PRO A 103 24.85 7.12 -19.84
C PRO A 103 24.67 5.61 -19.67
N VAL A 104 23.56 5.06 -20.16
CA VAL A 104 23.20 3.64 -20.00
C VAL A 104 24.31 2.70 -20.47
N ALA A 105 24.98 3.00 -21.58
CA ALA A 105 26.08 2.19 -22.10
C ALA A 105 27.31 2.07 -21.17
N ARG A 106 27.37 2.90 -20.12
CA ARG A 106 28.44 2.87 -19.10
C ARG A 106 28.01 2.26 -17.79
N ARG A 107 26.73 1.92 -17.64
CA ARG A 107 26.19 1.32 -16.40
C ARG A 107 26.63 -0.15 -16.34
N PRO A 108 27.28 -0.59 -15.25
CA PRO A 108 27.73 -1.96 -15.12
C PRO A 108 26.56 -2.91 -14.86
N TRP A 109 26.67 -4.13 -15.34
CA TRP A 109 25.86 -5.23 -14.85
C TRP A 109 26.43 -5.72 -13.53
N HIS A 110 25.55 -6.08 -12.59
CA HIS A 110 25.95 -6.72 -11.34
C HIS A 110 25.09 -7.93 -11.01
N ARG A 111 25.61 -8.78 -10.15
CA ARG A 111 24.87 -9.96 -9.67
C ARG A 111 23.75 -9.53 -8.72
N ASN A 112 22.56 -10.12 -8.86
CA ASN A 112 21.53 -10.03 -7.85
C ASN A 112 21.79 -11.07 -6.75
N TYR A 113 22.23 -10.60 -5.60
CA TYR A 113 22.64 -11.48 -4.49
C TYR A 113 21.45 -12.04 -3.72
N ALA A 114 20.30 -11.39 -3.71
CA ALA A 114 19.12 -11.84 -2.98
C ALA A 114 18.31 -12.85 -3.79
N TRP A 115 18.10 -12.56 -5.07
CA TRP A 115 17.11 -13.25 -5.88
C TRP A 115 17.71 -14.09 -7.01
N GLY A 116 19.03 -14.04 -7.18
CA GLY A 116 19.74 -14.68 -8.30
C GLY A 116 19.64 -13.86 -9.61
N GLY A 117 20.36 -14.31 -10.65
CA GLY A 117 20.40 -13.58 -11.91
C GLY A 117 21.31 -12.36 -11.87
N LYS A 118 21.09 -11.44 -12.79
CA LYS A 118 21.86 -10.19 -12.94
C LYS A 118 20.92 -9.03 -13.17
N GLU A 119 21.32 -7.86 -12.65
CA GLU A 119 20.71 -6.58 -12.96
C GLU A 119 21.53 -5.85 -14.01
N THR A 120 20.85 -5.28 -15.00
CA THR A 120 21.52 -4.56 -16.09
C THR A 120 21.78 -3.10 -15.74
N ASN A 121 21.17 -2.59 -14.69
CA ASN A 121 21.10 -1.16 -14.37
C ASN A 121 20.50 -0.30 -15.52
N ARG A 122 19.72 -0.92 -16.45
CA ARG A 122 19.01 -0.17 -17.48
C ARG A 122 18.05 0.82 -16.88
N VAL A 123 17.35 0.39 -15.84
CA VAL A 123 16.47 1.25 -15.03
C VAL A 123 17.22 1.67 -13.79
N GLY A 124 17.35 2.97 -13.61
CA GLY A 124 17.96 3.57 -12.43
C GLY A 124 17.14 4.76 -11.93
N THR A 125 17.80 5.71 -11.26
CA THR A 125 17.10 6.84 -10.61
C THR A 125 16.21 7.62 -11.57
N ARG A 126 16.72 7.94 -12.77
CA ARG A 126 15.99 8.75 -13.75
C ARG A 126 14.75 8.04 -14.27
N GLU A 127 14.93 6.80 -14.69
CA GLU A 127 13.87 5.99 -15.30
C GLU A 127 12.76 5.71 -14.28
N PHE A 128 13.11 5.39 -13.03
CA PHE A 128 12.13 5.19 -11.98
C PHE A 128 11.33 6.45 -11.64
N VAL A 129 12.00 7.60 -11.54
CA VAL A 129 11.31 8.89 -11.33
C VAL A 129 10.38 9.21 -12.50
N ASP A 130 10.78 8.89 -13.74
CA ASP A 130 9.93 9.06 -14.92
C ASP A 130 8.64 8.20 -14.83
N LEU A 131 8.77 6.93 -14.42
CA LEU A 131 7.60 6.09 -14.15
C LEU A 131 6.65 6.72 -13.12
N CYS A 132 7.20 7.16 -11.98
CA CYS A 132 6.41 7.81 -10.94
C CYS A 132 5.67 9.04 -11.46
N ARG A 133 6.35 9.89 -12.24
CA ARG A 133 5.73 11.08 -12.86
C ARG A 133 4.62 10.71 -13.84
N ARG A 134 4.84 9.71 -14.70
CA ARG A 134 3.82 9.21 -15.62
C ARG A 134 2.59 8.65 -14.88
N ALA A 135 2.81 8.04 -13.73
CA ALA A 135 1.74 7.50 -12.88
C ALA A 135 1.05 8.55 -12.01
N GLY A 136 1.65 9.74 -11.85
CA GLY A 136 1.19 10.75 -10.88
C GLY A 136 1.53 10.37 -9.43
N ALA A 137 2.55 9.54 -9.21
CA ALA A 137 2.98 9.04 -7.91
C ALA A 137 4.25 9.74 -7.40
N GLU A 138 4.42 9.80 -6.08
CA GLU A 138 5.67 10.24 -5.46
C GLU A 138 6.69 9.09 -5.41
N PRO A 139 7.94 9.31 -5.81
CA PRO A 139 8.99 8.31 -5.65
C PRO A 139 9.43 8.20 -4.19
N LEU A 140 9.57 6.96 -3.70
CA LEU A 140 10.17 6.63 -2.42
C LEU A 140 11.36 5.70 -2.65
N TYR A 141 12.55 6.08 -2.18
CA TYR A 141 13.72 5.23 -2.26
C TYR A 141 14.10 4.66 -0.91
N CYS A 142 14.46 3.37 -0.90
CA CYS A 142 15.16 2.73 0.20
C CYS A 142 16.67 2.80 -0.10
N VAL A 143 17.44 3.43 0.79
CA VAL A 143 18.90 3.55 0.62
C VAL A 143 19.63 2.29 1.07
N ASN A 144 20.81 2.06 0.51
CA ASN A 144 21.75 1.06 1.02
C ASN A 144 22.24 1.50 2.40
N PHE A 145 21.77 0.81 3.42
CA PHE A 145 21.96 1.17 4.83
C PHE A 145 23.01 0.25 5.47
N LEU A 146 24.28 0.43 5.11
CA LEU A 146 25.40 -0.41 5.53
C LEU A 146 25.13 -1.92 5.26
N GLY A 147 24.48 -2.23 4.12
CA GLY A 147 24.04 -3.58 3.78
C GLY A 147 23.00 -4.15 4.76
N ASP A 148 22.21 -3.29 5.43
CA ASP A 148 21.30 -3.64 6.55
C ASP A 148 21.99 -4.46 7.66
N GLY A 149 23.30 -4.22 7.86
CA GLY A 149 24.14 -4.91 8.84
C GLY A 149 24.69 -6.25 8.39
N GLU A 150 24.39 -6.71 7.19
CA GLU A 150 24.89 -7.96 6.62
C GLU A 150 26.36 -7.83 6.22
N LYS A 151 27.26 -8.31 7.08
CA LYS A 151 28.71 -8.09 6.95
C LYS A 151 29.33 -8.71 5.70
N TRP A 152 28.72 -9.73 5.13
CA TRP A 152 29.26 -10.40 3.94
C TRP A 152 29.23 -9.51 2.69
N TYR A 153 28.36 -8.47 2.61
CA TYR A 153 28.38 -7.50 1.49
C TYR A 153 29.64 -6.66 1.43
N ARG A 154 30.47 -6.64 2.49
CA ARG A 154 31.78 -5.99 2.48
C ARG A 154 32.84 -6.73 1.69
N ASN A 155 32.64 -8.05 1.47
CA ASN A 155 33.60 -8.92 0.81
C ASN A 155 32.91 -9.77 -0.29
N THR A 156 32.25 -9.13 -1.23
CA THR A 156 31.65 -9.81 -2.39
C THR A 156 32.70 -9.95 -3.51
N PRO A 157 32.49 -10.85 -4.51
CA PRO A 157 33.36 -10.94 -5.68
C PRO A 157 33.45 -9.62 -6.47
N GLU A 158 32.48 -8.74 -6.34
CA GLU A 158 32.39 -7.42 -6.99
C GLU A 158 32.94 -6.29 -6.11
N GLY A 159 33.54 -6.64 -4.96
CA GLY A 159 34.05 -5.70 -3.97
C GLY A 159 33.07 -5.37 -2.86
N ASP A 160 33.29 -4.29 -2.14
CA ASP A 160 32.40 -3.84 -1.07
C ASP A 160 31.12 -3.24 -1.65
N ARG A 161 30.00 -3.89 -1.35
CA ARG A 161 28.66 -3.49 -1.82
C ARG A 161 27.86 -2.73 -0.77
N THR A 162 28.44 -2.41 0.40
CA THR A 162 27.75 -1.62 1.42
C THR A 162 27.73 -0.13 1.09
N GLY A 163 26.64 0.56 1.38
CA GLY A 163 26.49 2.01 1.27
C GLY A 163 26.52 2.66 2.64
N ASP A 164 27.27 3.76 2.79
CA ASP A 164 27.34 4.54 4.03
C ASP A 164 26.41 5.79 4.00
N ALA A 165 26.38 6.52 5.11
CA ALA A 165 25.57 7.72 5.24
C ALA A 165 25.94 8.82 4.23
N ARG A 166 27.22 8.89 3.83
CA ARG A 166 27.71 9.84 2.82
C ARG A 166 27.18 9.47 1.43
N GLU A 167 27.23 8.19 1.08
CA GLU A 167 26.69 7.70 -0.20
C GLU A 167 25.18 7.99 -0.33
N ALA A 168 24.41 7.77 0.77
CA ALA A 168 23.00 8.13 0.81
C ALA A 168 22.76 9.63 0.69
N ALA A 169 23.55 10.46 1.39
CA ALA A 169 23.48 11.91 1.30
C ALA A 169 23.85 12.44 -0.09
N ASP A 170 24.84 11.83 -0.73
CA ASP A 170 25.21 12.17 -2.11
C ASP A 170 24.10 11.82 -3.11
N TRP A 171 23.33 10.74 -2.88
CA TRP A 171 22.16 10.42 -3.69
C TRP A 171 21.06 11.48 -3.54
N VAL A 172 20.79 11.93 -2.30
CA VAL A 172 19.87 13.07 -2.07
C VAL A 172 20.36 14.32 -2.81
N SER A 173 21.64 14.65 -2.73
CA SER A 173 22.21 15.79 -3.47
C SER A 173 22.06 15.61 -4.99
N TYR A 174 22.37 14.44 -5.53
CA TYR A 174 22.19 14.15 -6.95
C TYR A 174 20.75 14.36 -7.39
N ALA A 175 19.80 13.88 -6.57
CA ALA A 175 18.38 13.95 -6.89
C ALA A 175 17.78 15.37 -6.74
N ASN A 176 18.18 16.12 -5.71
CA ASN A 176 17.41 17.28 -5.26
C ASN A 176 18.16 18.62 -5.37
N ASP A 177 19.52 18.62 -5.32
CA ASP A 177 20.28 19.86 -5.41
C ASP A 177 20.18 20.44 -6.84
N PRO A 178 19.61 21.67 -7.02
CA PRO A 178 19.49 22.29 -8.33
C PRO A 178 20.85 22.51 -9.02
N ASP A 179 21.92 22.61 -8.25
CA ASP A 179 23.28 22.88 -8.75
C ASP A 179 24.20 21.65 -8.81
N ASN A 180 23.64 20.43 -8.62
CA ASN A 180 24.42 19.20 -8.68
C ASN A 180 25.12 19.03 -10.02
N ARG A 181 26.46 19.10 -10.00
CA ARG A 181 27.30 19.06 -11.22
C ARG A 181 27.31 17.67 -11.87
N GLU A 182 27.27 16.59 -11.08
CA GLU A 182 27.25 15.21 -11.57
C GLU A 182 25.98 14.96 -12.39
N ARG A 183 24.80 15.33 -11.85
CA ARG A 183 23.52 15.23 -12.55
C ARG A 183 23.49 16.03 -13.84
N LYS A 184 23.91 17.30 -13.79
CA LYS A 184 23.98 18.17 -14.98
C LYS A 184 24.95 17.61 -16.03
N GLY A 185 26.08 17.04 -15.59
CA GLY A 185 27.05 16.36 -16.48
C GLY A 185 26.49 15.11 -17.15
N HIS A 186 25.46 14.50 -16.58
CA HIS A 186 24.71 13.39 -17.19
C HIS A 186 23.56 13.85 -18.12
N GLY A 187 23.47 15.15 -18.41
CA GLY A 187 22.42 15.72 -19.26
C GLY A 187 21.05 15.87 -18.60
N VAL A 188 20.98 15.77 -17.27
CA VAL A 188 19.73 15.96 -16.50
C VAL A 188 19.80 17.33 -15.82
N ALA A 189 19.20 18.35 -16.43
CA ALA A 189 19.26 19.73 -15.95
C ALA A 189 18.49 19.92 -14.63
N GLU A 190 17.25 19.43 -14.59
CA GLU A 190 16.32 19.65 -13.47
C GLU A 190 16.48 18.62 -12.37
N PRO A 191 16.34 19.03 -11.09
CA PRO A 191 16.29 18.11 -9.98
C PRO A 191 15.02 17.25 -9.99
N SER A 192 15.13 16.05 -9.47
CA SER A 192 14.01 15.11 -9.33
C SER A 192 13.08 15.44 -8.17
N ASN A 193 13.56 16.22 -7.19
CA ASN A 193 12.82 16.63 -5.98
C ASN A 193 12.21 15.46 -5.20
N ILE A 194 12.96 14.39 -5.00
CA ILE A 194 12.54 13.20 -4.27
C ILE A 194 12.42 13.53 -2.78
N LYS A 195 11.24 13.38 -2.21
CA LYS A 195 10.98 13.76 -0.83
C LYS A 195 10.95 12.59 0.15
N LEU A 196 10.63 11.38 -0.30
CA LEU A 196 10.47 10.22 0.56
C LEU A 196 11.70 9.30 0.48
N TRP A 197 12.34 9.04 1.63
CA TRP A 197 13.54 8.22 1.74
C TRP A 197 13.44 7.26 2.92
N GLN A 198 13.65 5.97 2.68
CA GLN A 198 13.68 4.95 3.73
C GLN A 198 15.12 4.56 4.05
N LEU A 199 15.43 4.48 5.33
CA LEU A 199 16.74 4.14 5.88
C LEU A 199 16.83 2.63 6.11
N GLY A 200 17.28 1.90 5.09
CA GLY A 200 17.42 0.45 5.11
C GLY A 200 16.10 -0.32 4.97
N ASN A 201 16.23 -1.61 4.79
CA ASN A 201 15.12 -2.56 4.62
C ASN A 201 15.28 -3.76 5.55
N GLU A 202 14.28 -3.98 6.42
CA GLU A 202 14.24 -5.18 7.29
C GLU A 202 15.49 -5.36 8.17
N THR A 203 16.06 -4.29 8.68
CA THR A 203 17.33 -4.30 9.40
C THR A 203 17.33 -5.18 10.67
N SER A 204 16.15 -5.60 11.13
CA SER A 204 15.98 -6.52 12.28
C SER A 204 15.74 -7.97 11.90
N TYR A 205 15.57 -8.32 10.61
CA TYR A 205 15.09 -9.66 10.20
C TYR A 205 16.20 -10.66 9.88
N GLY A 206 17.42 -10.21 9.63
CA GLY A 206 18.53 -11.10 9.26
C GLY A 206 19.10 -11.91 10.44
N ASN A 207 19.95 -12.91 10.11
CA ASN A 207 20.60 -13.75 11.12
C ASN A 207 21.90 -13.12 11.65
N GLN A 208 22.53 -12.23 10.90
CA GLN A 208 23.79 -11.54 11.23
C GLN A 208 23.70 -10.03 10.96
N THR A 209 22.50 -9.51 11.07
CA THR A 209 22.18 -8.10 10.88
C THR A 209 22.57 -7.26 12.10
N PHE A 210 22.20 -6.02 12.07
CA PHE A 210 22.40 -5.11 13.21
C PHE A 210 21.83 -5.65 14.52
N THR A 211 22.53 -5.32 15.61
CA THR A 211 21.83 -5.17 16.89
C THR A 211 20.92 -3.93 16.80
N ARG A 212 19.89 -3.87 17.64
CA ARG A 212 19.01 -2.70 17.72
C ARG A 212 19.78 -1.39 17.91
N ASP A 213 20.79 -1.39 18.78
CA ASP A 213 21.57 -0.19 19.09
C ASP A 213 22.46 0.28 17.93
N GLU A 214 23.06 -0.65 17.19
CA GLU A 214 23.81 -0.35 15.96
C GLU A 214 22.89 0.24 14.89
N ALA A 215 21.71 -0.34 14.68
CA ALA A 215 20.73 0.17 13.71
C ALA A 215 20.25 1.59 14.06
N ILE A 216 20.00 1.88 15.35
CA ILE A 216 19.60 3.21 15.81
C ILE A 216 20.74 4.22 15.63
N ALA A 217 21.98 3.85 15.96
CA ALA A 217 23.14 4.72 15.78
C ALA A 217 23.34 5.06 14.29
N ALA A 218 23.27 4.07 13.41
CA ALA A 218 23.33 4.29 11.96
C ALA A 218 22.16 5.15 11.47
N THR A 219 20.93 4.93 11.95
CA THR A 219 19.76 5.75 11.59
C THR A 219 20.00 7.24 11.90
N ILE A 220 20.59 7.56 13.06
CA ILE A 220 20.92 8.94 13.44
C ILE A 220 21.94 9.54 12.48
N GLU A 221 22.99 8.78 12.15
CA GLU A 221 24.06 9.21 11.23
C GLU A 221 23.52 9.49 9.83
N PHE A 222 22.77 8.53 9.26
CA PHE A 222 22.15 8.67 7.93
C PHE A 222 21.16 9.83 7.87
N ALA A 223 20.27 9.94 8.87
CA ALA A 223 19.30 11.03 8.92
C ALA A 223 19.96 12.40 8.97
N LYS A 224 21.04 12.54 9.73
CA LYS A 224 21.83 13.78 9.79
C LYS A 224 22.44 14.10 8.43
N ALA A 225 23.20 13.17 7.86
CA ALA A 225 23.94 13.39 6.61
C ALA A 225 23.00 13.70 5.42
N MET A 226 21.87 12.97 5.31
CA MET A 226 20.90 13.20 4.25
C MET A 226 20.17 14.53 4.37
N ARG A 227 19.76 14.93 5.60
CA ARG A 227 19.09 16.21 5.83
C ARG A 227 20.03 17.43 5.72
N GLU A 228 21.31 17.25 5.86
CA GLU A 228 22.31 18.30 5.56
C GLU A 228 22.33 18.64 4.07
N ARG A 229 21.95 17.69 3.19
CA ARG A 229 21.84 17.92 1.73
C ARG A 229 20.49 18.52 1.31
N ASP A 230 19.41 18.05 1.91
CA ASP A 230 18.05 18.60 1.69
C ASP A 230 17.24 18.50 2.99
N PRO A 231 17.06 19.61 3.74
CA PRO A 231 16.27 19.60 4.98
C PRO A 231 14.78 19.28 4.77
N SER A 232 14.28 19.38 3.55
CA SER A 232 12.86 19.17 3.22
C SER A 232 12.48 17.71 2.99
N ILE A 233 13.44 16.77 2.97
CA ILE A 233 13.14 15.34 2.81
C ILE A 233 12.46 14.76 4.03
N ARG A 234 11.66 13.74 3.80
CA ARG A 234 10.97 12.98 4.84
C ARG A 234 11.62 11.60 4.96
N LEU A 235 11.98 11.25 6.18
CA LEU A 235 12.74 10.05 6.48
C LEU A 235 11.87 8.99 7.15
N ILE A 236 12.03 7.75 6.69
CA ILE A 236 11.36 6.56 7.20
C ILE A 236 12.42 5.68 7.87
N GLY A 237 12.31 5.46 9.18
CA GLY A 237 13.19 4.56 9.94
C GLY A 237 12.54 3.20 10.17
N TRP A 238 13.31 2.14 10.29
CA TRP A 238 12.82 0.79 10.54
C TRP A 238 12.51 0.56 12.02
N GLY A 239 11.27 0.17 12.34
CA GLY A 239 10.80 0.00 13.71
C GLY A 239 10.25 -1.38 14.07
N ASP A 240 10.25 -2.34 13.15
CA ASP A 240 9.69 -3.66 13.42
C ASP A 240 10.56 -4.49 14.38
N ARG A 241 9.98 -5.55 14.91
CA ARG A 241 10.63 -6.46 15.85
C ARG A 241 11.73 -7.29 15.18
N GLY A 242 12.72 -7.71 15.96
CA GLY A 242 13.71 -8.67 15.50
C GLY A 242 13.07 -10.04 15.27
N ARG A 243 13.74 -10.87 14.49
CA ARG A 243 13.29 -12.25 14.20
C ARG A 243 13.18 -13.07 15.50
N GLY A 244 11.99 -13.59 15.77
CA GLY A 244 11.71 -14.33 17.00
C GLY A 244 11.58 -13.47 18.27
N ALA A 245 11.70 -12.15 18.15
CA ALA A 245 11.51 -11.23 19.27
C ALA A 245 10.06 -10.76 19.37
N ASN A 246 9.61 -10.49 20.59
CA ASN A 246 8.26 -9.98 20.85
C ASN A 246 8.19 -8.45 20.88
N GLN A 247 9.34 -7.76 21.02
CA GLN A 247 9.37 -6.32 21.22
C GLN A 247 9.73 -5.56 19.93
N LEU A 248 8.94 -4.55 19.59
CA LEU A 248 9.22 -3.63 18.49
C LEU A 248 10.47 -2.81 18.77
N TRP A 249 11.30 -2.58 17.75
CA TRP A 249 12.44 -1.67 17.84
C TRP A 249 12.00 -0.20 17.92
N ALA A 250 10.78 0.08 17.45
CA ALA A 250 10.20 1.42 17.40
C ALA A 250 10.29 2.18 18.73
N GLY A 251 10.13 1.52 19.89
CA GLY A 251 10.19 2.19 21.19
C GLY A 251 11.54 2.89 21.43
N GLU A 252 12.65 2.15 21.33
CA GLU A 252 13.99 2.71 21.49
C GLU A 252 14.40 3.60 20.32
N LEU A 253 13.98 3.27 19.10
CA LEU A 253 14.20 4.11 17.92
C LEU A 253 13.60 5.51 18.11
N LEU A 254 12.33 5.59 18.51
CA LEU A 254 11.64 6.86 18.69
C LEU A 254 12.19 7.67 19.85
N LYS A 255 12.57 7.01 20.93
CA LYS A 255 13.21 7.66 22.07
C LYS A 255 14.52 8.36 21.70
N ARG A 256 15.33 7.78 20.80
CA ARG A 256 16.69 8.24 20.48
C ARG A 256 16.77 9.01 19.16
N ALA A 257 15.90 8.73 18.21
CA ALA A 257 15.92 9.27 16.86
C ALA A 257 14.57 9.83 16.37
N GLY A 258 13.52 9.80 17.18
CA GLY A 258 12.15 10.17 16.77
C GLY A 258 12.03 11.57 16.18
N GLU A 259 12.78 12.55 16.68
CA GLU A 259 12.79 13.93 16.15
C GLU A 259 13.38 14.02 14.73
N ARG A 260 14.12 13.00 14.29
CA ARG A 260 14.77 12.93 12.98
C ARG A 260 13.95 12.15 11.94
N LEU A 261 12.85 11.51 12.37
CA LEU A 261 12.06 10.62 11.52
C LEU A 261 10.64 11.16 11.37
N ASP A 262 10.15 11.17 10.15
CA ASP A 262 8.76 11.49 9.85
C ASP A 262 7.87 10.25 9.97
N TYR A 263 8.43 9.06 9.66
CA TYR A 263 7.72 7.80 9.68
C TYR A 263 8.55 6.69 10.33
N VAL A 264 7.84 5.72 10.90
CA VAL A 264 8.38 4.42 11.31
C VAL A 264 7.80 3.34 10.40
N ALA A 265 8.67 2.55 9.80
CA ALA A 265 8.30 1.44 8.94
C ALA A 265 8.11 0.14 9.72
N ILE A 266 7.09 -0.62 9.32
CA ILE A 266 6.89 -2.03 9.64
C ILE A 266 6.48 -2.78 8.37
N HIS A 267 6.70 -4.10 8.35
CA HIS A 267 6.20 -4.99 7.31
C HIS A 267 5.08 -5.89 7.86
N LEU A 268 4.00 -6.02 7.09
CA LEU A 268 2.80 -6.74 7.49
C LEU A 268 2.48 -7.86 6.48
N MET A 269 3.27 -8.92 6.52
CA MET A 269 3.07 -10.07 5.64
C MET A 269 2.17 -11.11 6.30
N GLY A 270 1.01 -11.40 5.70
CA GLY A 270 0.11 -12.48 6.09
C GLY A 270 0.70 -13.83 5.67
N GLN A 271 1.18 -14.62 6.59
CA GLN A 271 1.76 -15.94 6.32
C GLN A 271 0.78 -17.07 6.59
N SER A 272 0.89 -18.17 5.85
CA SER A 272 0.09 -19.36 6.13
C SER A 272 0.19 -19.74 7.62
N PRO A 273 -0.94 -20.00 8.29
CA PRO A 273 -0.93 -20.41 9.68
C PRO A 273 -0.04 -21.62 9.93
N LYS A 274 0.66 -21.67 11.09
CA LYS A 274 1.56 -22.76 11.42
C LYS A 274 0.84 -24.04 11.86
N ARG A 275 -0.49 -23.99 12.07
CA ARG A 275 -1.30 -25.16 12.45
C ARG A 275 -1.34 -26.19 11.32
N PRO A 276 -1.32 -27.50 11.63
CA PRO A 276 -1.25 -28.58 10.61
C PRO A 276 -2.48 -28.64 9.70
N ASP A 277 -3.64 -28.24 10.21
CA ASP A 277 -4.94 -28.32 9.57
C ASP A 277 -5.29 -27.12 8.69
N THR A 278 -4.41 -26.11 8.62
CA THR A 278 -4.64 -24.94 7.74
C THR A 278 -4.85 -25.33 6.29
N VAL A 279 -5.87 -24.75 5.66
CA VAL A 279 -6.12 -24.91 4.23
C VAL A 279 -5.39 -23.89 3.36
N LEU A 280 -4.77 -22.87 3.96
CA LEU A 280 -4.00 -21.82 3.27
C LEU A 280 -2.57 -22.25 2.91
N LYS A 281 -2.34 -23.55 2.73
CA LYS A 281 -1.04 -24.11 2.33
C LYS A 281 -1.17 -24.93 1.05
N GLY A 282 -0.53 -24.47 -0.01
CA GLY A 282 -0.60 -25.11 -1.32
C GLY A 282 -2.03 -25.07 -1.87
N LEU A 283 -2.51 -26.19 -2.39
CA LEU A 283 -3.82 -26.31 -3.03
C LEU A 283 -4.93 -26.85 -2.11
N ARG A 284 -4.71 -26.91 -0.80
CA ARG A 284 -5.71 -27.49 0.13
C ARG A 284 -7.02 -26.69 0.13
N TYR A 285 -6.94 -25.37 -0.03
CA TYR A 285 -8.09 -24.46 -0.10
C TYR A 285 -9.11 -24.84 -1.19
N GLN A 286 -8.66 -25.50 -2.26
CA GLN A 286 -9.57 -25.89 -3.37
C GLN A 286 -10.65 -26.87 -2.94
N LYS A 287 -10.39 -27.66 -1.89
CA LYS A 287 -11.36 -28.59 -1.31
C LYS A 287 -12.26 -27.95 -0.28
N GLU A 288 -11.80 -26.90 0.37
CA GLU A 288 -12.46 -26.21 1.48
C GLU A 288 -12.38 -24.69 1.29
N PRO A 289 -12.95 -24.11 0.20
CA PRO A 289 -12.78 -22.69 -0.10
C PRO A 289 -13.47 -21.76 0.92
N GLU A 290 -14.58 -22.19 1.52
CA GLU A 290 -15.23 -21.42 2.58
C GLU A 290 -14.37 -21.33 3.84
N ARG A 291 -13.72 -22.44 4.24
CA ARG A 291 -12.76 -22.43 5.34
C ARG A 291 -11.53 -21.57 5.02
N ALA A 292 -11.07 -21.56 3.76
CA ALA A 292 -10.00 -20.66 3.35
C ALA A 292 -10.39 -19.20 3.51
N TRP A 293 -11.63 -18.85 3.17
CA TRP A 293 -12.19 -17.51 3.38
C TRP A 293 -12.17 -17.11 4.86
N GLU A 294 -12.62 -18.00 5.76
CA GLU A 294 -12.59 -17.77 7.20
C GLU A 294 -11.15 -17.59 7.72
N GLU A 295 -10.22 -18.44 7.30
CA GLU A 295 -8.81 -18.32 7.68
C GLU A 295 -8.17 -17.02 7.15
N LEU A 296 -8.56 -16.51 5.98
CA LEU A 296 -8.11 -15.22 5.45
C LEU A 296 -8.64 -14.04 6.26
N ILE A 297 -9.90 -14.12 6.74
CA ILE A 297 -10.45 -13.14 7.68
C ILE A 297 -9.65 -13.16 8.99
N GLU A 298 -9.36 -14.34 9.54
CA GLU A 298 -8.54 -14.50 10.74
C GLU A 298 -7.15 -13.87 10.57
N LEU A 299 -6.50 -14.13 9.45
CA LEU A 299 -5.17 -13.55 9.14
C LEU A 299 -5.20 -12.02 9.10
N SER A 300 -6.25 -11.42 8.57
CA SER A 300 -6.36 -9.95 8.49
C SER A 300 -6.49 -9.31 9.87
N ASN A 301 -6.93 -10.03 10.92
CA ASN A 301 -6.94 -9.52 12.29
C ASN A 301 -5.51 -9.23 12.82
N ASN A 302 -4.49 -9.93 12.29
CA ASN A 302 -3.10 -9.65 12.64
C ASN A 302 -2.66 -8.26 12.16
N VAL A 303 -3.19 -7.78 11.02
CA VAL A 303 -2.91 -6.43 10.52
C VAL A 303 -3.38 -5.38 11.51
N GLU A 304 -4.63 -5.50 11.99
CA GLU A 304 -5.21 -4.63 13.02
C GLU A 304 -4.36 -4.63 14.31
N THR A 305 -4.03 -5.83 14.80
CA THR A 305 -3.24 -6.01 16.03
C THR A 305 -1.87 -5.33 15.91
N ARG A 306 -1.17 -5.53 14.79
CA ARG A 306 0.18 -5.01 14.59
C ARG A 306 0.21 -3.49 14.41
N VAL A 307 -0.78 -2.91 13.73
CA VAL A 307 -0.92 -1.46 13.59
C VAL A 307 -1.22 -0.84 14.96
N SER A 308 -2.19 -1.37 15.69
CA SER A 308 -2.55 -0.88 17.04
C SER A 308 -1.40 -0.97 18.05
N GLU A 309 -0.60 -2.05 17.97
CA GLU A 309 0.61 -2.20 18.79
C GLU A 309 1.60 -1.07 18.53
N LEU A 310 1.90 -0.78 17.25
CA LEU A 310 2.84 0.29 16.90
C LEU A 310 2.29 1.68 17.27
N GLU A 311 0.99 1.94 17.09
CA GLU A 311 0.35 3.17 17.56
C GLU A 311 0.52 3.37 19.07
N SER A 312 0.33 2.30 19.84
CA SER A 312 0.51 2.32 21.29
C SER A 312 1.96 2.64 21.68
N VAL A 313 2.94 2.08 20.96
CA VAL A 313 4.35 2.38 21.17
C VAL A 313 4.66 3.85 20.83
N ILE A 314 4.18 4.35 19.69
CA ILE A 314 4.37 5.77 19.31
C ILE A 314 3.77 6.71 20.35
N ALA A 315 2.56 6.41 20.81
CA ALA A 315 1.87 7.19 21.83
C ALA A 315 2.63 7.19 23.18
N SER A 316 3.15 6.04 23.61
CA SER A 316 3.92 5.90 24.86
C SER A 316 5.21 6.71 24.86
N GLN A 317 5.80 6.94 23.68
CA GLN A 317 6.99 7.79 23.54
C GLN A 317 6.66 9.28 23.34
N GLY A 318 5.37 9.67 23.29
CA GLY A 318 4.96 11.04 22.98
C GLY A 318 5.39 11.51 21.58
N ALA A 319 5.70 10.57 20.68
CA ALA A 319 6.23 10.88 19.36
C ALA A 319 5.15 11.35 18.38
N ARG A 320 5.53 12.25 17.47
CA ARG A 320 4.66 12.74 16.38
C ARG A 320 4.78 11.92 15.10
N THR A 321 5.70 10.99 15.06
CA THR A 321 6.03 10.13 13.93
C THR A 321 4.82 9.36 13.47
N SER A 322 4.66 9.22 12.15
CA SER A 322 3.60 8.45 11.52
C SER A 322 4.04 7.03 11.18
N ILE A 323 3.11 6.18 10.75
CA ILE A 323 3.37 4.79 10.37
C ILE A 323 3.45 4.69 8.85
N ALA A 324 4.47 3.96 8.37
CA ALA A 324 4.60 3.51 6.99
C ALA A 324 4.63 1.97 6.95
N VAL A 325 3.62 1.36 6.33
CA VAL A 325 3.65 -0.07 5.99
C VAL A 325 4.29 -0.18 4.62
N THR A 326 5.62 -0.35 4.62
CA THR A 326 6.43 -0.28 3.39
C THR A 326 6.51 -1.60 2.63
N GLU A 327 6.11 -2.70 3.26
CA GLU A 327 5.73 -3.97 2.62
C GLU A 327 4.57 -4.58 3.38
N GLY A 328 3.57 -5.04 2.64
CA GLY A 328 2.40 -5.69 3.19
C GLY A 328 1.75 -6.52 2.09
N HIS A 329 1.76 -7.85 2.24
CA HIS A 329 1.15 -8.74 1.27
C HIS A 329 0.78 -10.09 1.91
N LEU A 330 0.01 -10.87 1.16
CA LEU A 330 -0.41 -12.20 1.58
C LEU A 330 0.61 -13.23 1.09
N SER A 331 1.62 -13.52 1.94
CA SER A 331 2.71 -14.45 1.66
C SER A 331 2.34 -15.89 2.05
N LEU A 332 1.56 -16.56 1.21
CA LEU A 332 1.12 -17.92 1.47
C LEU A 332 2.09 -18.98 0.90
N SER A 333 2.16 -20.14 1.55
CA SER A 333 2.96 -21.26 1.08
C SER A 333 2.33 -21.98 -0.13
N PRO A 334 3.10 -22.34 -1.18
CA PRO A 334 4.54 -22.13 -1.31
C PRO A 334 4.90 -20.67 -1.48
N HIS A 335 6.08 -20.29 -1.02
CA HIS A 335 6.55 -18.90 -0.90
C HIS A 335 6.07 -17.97 -2.03
N ASN A 336 5.19 -17.04 -1.71
CA ASN A 336 4.60 -16.01 -2.59
C ASN A 336 3.98 -16.52 -3.92
N ALA A 337 3.80 -17.82 -4.08
CA ALA A 337 3.34 -18.43 -5.33
C ALA A 337 2.06 -19.28 -5.16
N ASN A 338 1.28 -19.02 -4.10
CA ASN A 338 0.03 -19.74 -3.90
C ASN A 338 -1.03 -19.27 -4.91
N PRO A 339 -1.64 -20.18 -5.70
CA PRO A 339 -2.62 -19.81 -6.72
C PRO A 339 -3.87 -19.09 -6.21
N ILE A 340 -4.23 -19.23 -4.94
CA ILE A 340 -5.34 -18.50 -4.31
C ILE A 340 -5.24 -16.98 -4.49
N LEU A 341 -4.02 -16.46 -4.67
CA LEU A 341 -3.77 -15.02 -4.86
C LEU A 341 -4.26 -14.50 -6.23
N CYS A 342 -4.44 -15.40 -7.21
CA CYS A 342 -5.09 -15.07 -8.48
C CYS A 342 -6.62 -15.14 -8.40
N GLU A 343 -7.16 -15.78 -7.36
CA GLU A 343 -8.60 -15.98 -7.16
C GLU A 343 -9.19 -14.87 -6.29
N TRP A 344 -10.48 -14.58 -6.49
CA TRP A 344 -11.21 -13.61 -5.66
C TRP A 344 -11.28 -14.00 -4.18
N LEU A 345 -11.03 -15.27 -3.86
CA LEU A 345 -10.91 -15.73 -2.46
C LEU A 345 -9.96 -14.86 -1.62
N SER A 346 -8.87 -14.36 -2.22
CA SER A 346 -7.91 -13.51 -1.52
C SER A 346 -8.44 -12.10 -1.21
N ALA A 347 -9.53 -11.68 -1.87
CA ALA A 347 -10.07 -10.33 -1.80
C ALA A 347 -10.46 -9.89 -0.41
N VAL A 348 -11.01 -10.79 0.42
CA VAL A 348 -11.44 -10.46 1.78
C VAL A 348 -10.28 -10.01 2.66
N TYR A 349 -9.11 -10.66 2.56
CA TYR A 349 -7.91 -10.26 3.29
C TYR A 349 -7.45 -8.87 2.86
N HIS A 350 -7.38 -8.64 1.55
CA HIS A 350 -6.87 -7.39 0.98
C HIS A 350 -7.81 -6.21 1.27
N ALA A 351 -9.12 -6.39 1.09
CA ALA A 351 -10.09 -5.35 1.37
C ALA A 351 -10.08 -4.94 2.84
N ARG A 352 -10.06 -5.93 3.76
CA ARG A 352 -9.97 -5.66 5.19
C ARG A 352 -8.67 -4.97 5.58
N SER A 353 -7.53 -5.40 5.03
CA SER A 353 -6.24 -4.77 5.31
C SER A 353 -6.23 -3.29 4.90
N LEU A 354 -6.73 -2.97 3.71
CA LEU A 354 -6.84 -1.58 3.25
C LEU A 354 -7.83 -0.75 4.09
N ASN A 355 -8.96 -1.34 4.50
CA ASN A 355 -9.90 -0.70 5.42
C ASN A 355 -9.26 -0.42 6.78
N ILE A 356 -8.46 -1.36 7.31
CA ILE A 356 -7.71 -1.18 8.56
C ILE A 356 -6.75 0.00 8.42
N TYR A 357 -5.95 0.06 7.36
CA TYR A 357 -5.02 1.18 7.13
C TYR A 357 -5.76 2.52 7.09
N GLN A 358 -6.92 2.56 6.44
CA GLN A 358 -7.72 3.79 6.37
C GLN A 358 -8.34 4.16 7.72
N ARG A 359 -8.85 3.22 8.50
CA ARG A 359 -9.39 3.48 9.85
C ARG A 359 -8.31 4.01 10.80
N HIS A 360 -7.08 3.53 10.67
CA HIS A 360 -5.91 4.00 11.41
C HIS A 360 -5.22 5.22 10.76
N GLY A 361 -5.88 5.89 9.80
CA GLY A 361 -5.33 6.99 9.00
C GLY A 361 -4.88 8.22 9.80
N ALA A 362 -5.22 8.32 11.08
CA ALA A 362 -4.61 9.30 11.98
C ALA A 362 -3.09 9.11 12.06
N ARG A 363 -2.62 7.87 12.05
CA ARG A 363 -1.20 7.48 12.16
C ARG A 363 -0.65 6.80 10.91
N VAL A 364 -1.41 5.93 10.26
CA VAL A 364 -0.99 5.26 9.01
C VAL A 364 -1.07 6.25 7.86
N LYS A 365 0.07 6.63 7.32
CA LYS A 365 0.16 7.63 6.25
C LYS A 365 0.62 7.06 4.91
N ILE A 366 1.31 5.93 4.94
CA ILE A 366 1.80 5.20 3.77
C ILE A 366 1.51 3.72 4.02
N ALA A 367 0.90 3.02 3.07
CA ALA A 367 0.67 1.59 3.19
C ALA A 367 0.55 0.90 1.83
N THR A 368 1.03 -0.35 1.76
CA THR A 368 0.85 -1.23 0.61
C THR A 368 0.20 -2.56 1.03
N GLY A 369 -0.53 -3.17 0.11
CA GLY A 369 -1.14 -4.49 0.29
C GLY A 369 -0.54 -5.59 -0.59
N ALA A 370 0.47 -5.25 -1.42
CA ALA A 370 1.10 -6.19 -2.36
C ALA A 370 2.46 -5.69 -2.83
N ASP A 371 3.25 -6.58 -3.42
CA ASP A 371 4.31 -6.20 -4.33
C ASP A 371 3.70 -5.49 -5.54
N PHE A 372 4.45 -4.62 -6.19
CA PHE A 372 3.86 -3.77 -7.22
C PHE A 372 3.60 -4.55 -8.51
N GLU A 373 4.63 -5.17 -9.05
CA GLU A 373 4.58 -5.79 -10.36
C GLU A 373 5.55 -6.97 -10.47
N GLY A 374 5.30 -7.82 -11.43
CA GLY A 374 6.22 -8.90 -11.78
C GLY A 374 5.51 -10.09 -12.40
N ASN A 375 6.26 -11.14 -12.66
CA ASN A 375 5.77 -12.40 -13.16
C ASN A 375 6.27 -13.61 -12.36
N ARG A 376 7.11 -13.36 -11.36
CA ARG A 376 7.72 -14.42 -10.53
C ARG A 376 6.77 -14.95 -9.46
N TRP A 377 6.00 -14.04 -8.85
CA TRP A 377 5.11 -14.36 -7.73
C TRP A 377 3.68 -13.92 -8.01
N THR A 378 2.76 -14.51 -7.25
CA THR A 378 1.33 -14.16 -7.34
C THR A 378 0.91 -13.06 -6.37
N VAL A 379 1.84 -12.53 -5.57
CA VAL A 379 1.58 -11.46 -4.57
C VAL A 379 1.50 -10.06 -5.18
N ASN A 380 1.72 -9.92 -6.48
CA ASN A 380 1.79 -8.63 -7.16
C ASN A 380 0.42 -7.95 -7.29
N ALA A 381 0.41 -6.62 -7.27
CA ALA A 381 -0.77 -5.83 -7.65
C ALA A 381 -0.98 -5.83 -9.17
N VAL A 382 0.13 -5.79 -9.93
CA VAL A 382 0.15 -5.85 -11.38
C VAL A 382 0.92 -7.10 -11.83
N MET A 383 0.26 -7.98 -12.55
CA MET A 383 0.94 -9.11 -13.19
C MET A 383 1.47 -8.69 -14.56
N LEU A 384 2.75 -9.00 -14.80
CA LEU A 384 3.43 -8.76 -16.07
C LEU A 384 3.60 -10.08 -16.82
N GLN A 385 3.04 -10.17 -18.02
CA GLN A 385 3.32 -11.29 -18.90
C GLN A 385 4.58 -11.01 -19.73
N THR A 386 5.53 -11.93 -19.72
CA THR A 386 6.79 -11.83 -20.47
C THR A 386 7.02 -13.07 -21.34
N PRO A 387 7.70 -12.94 -22.48
CA PRO A 387 8.20 -11.71 -23.10
C PRO A 387 7.12 -10.89 -23.84
N ARG A 388 5.95 -11.45 -24.06
CA ARG A 388 4.81 -10.83 -24.78
C ARG A 388 3.53 -11.12 -24.03
N GLY A 389 2.70 -10.14 -23.92
CA GLY A 389 1.42 -10.22 -23.24
C GLY A 389 0.98 -8.85 -22.75
N VAL A 390 -0.08 -8.81 -21.97
CA VAL A 390 -0.62 -7.59 -21.38
C VAL A 390 -0.45 -7.62 -19.88
N SER A 391 -0.20 -6.44 -19.30
CA SER A 391 -0.26 -6.25 -17.86
C SER A 391 -1.71 -6.22 -17.40
N TYR A 392 -1.99 -6.77 -16.23
CA TYR A 392 -3.34 -6.76 -15.65
C TYR A 392 -3.29 -6.69 -14.12
N LEU A 393 -4.39 -6.22 -13.53
CA LEU A 393 -4.51 -6.11 -12.07
C LEU A 393 -4.92 -7.46 -11.46
N MET A 394 -4.17 -7.87 -10.44
CA MET A 394 -4.55 -8.96 -9.56
C MET A 394 -5.70 -8.53 -8.61
N PRO A 395 -6.33 -9.43 -7.86
CA PRO A 395 -7.40 -9.06 -6.92
C PRO A 395 -7.03 -7.90 -6.01
N VAL A 396 -5.84 -7.92 -5.41
CA VAL A 396 -5.35 -6.84 -4.54
C VAL A 396 -5.20 -5.51 -5.28
N GLY A 397 -4.71 -5.52 -6.52
CA GLY A 397 -4.60 -4.31 -7.35
C GLY A 397 -5.98 -3.76 -7.74
N SER A 398 -6.92 -4.64 -8.07
CA SER A 398 -8.30 -4.25 -8.39
C SER A 398 -9.00 -3.59 -7.20
N ILE A 399 -8.79 -4.10 -5.98
CA ILE A 399 -9.35 -3.52 -4.75
C ILE A 399 -8.66 -2.19 -4.41
N ALA A 400 -7.33 -2.13 -4.50
CA ALA A 400 -6.59 -0.89 -4.25
C ALA A 400 -7.05 0.23 -5.20
N ARG A 401 -7.19 -0.08 -6.51
CA ARG A 401 -7.76 0.84 -7.51
C ARG A 401 -9.15 1.32 -7.15
N LEU A 402 -10.04 0.38 -6.76
CA LEU A 402 -11.41 0.69 -6.39
C LEU A 402 -11.46 1.67 -5.21
N PHE A 403 -10.77 1.35 -4.14
CA PHE A 403 -10.76 2.16 -2.93
C PHE A 403 -10.05 3.50 -3.14
N LYS A 404 -8.94 3.52 -3.88
CA LYS A 404 -8.24 4.77 -4.20
C LYS A 404 -9.09 5.74 -4.99
N LYS A 405 -9.82 5.26 -6.02
CA LYS A 405 -10.65 6.12 -6.89
C LYS A 405 -11.92 6.65 -6.21
N HIS A 406 -12.42 5.94 -5.20
CA HIS A 406 -13.67 6.28 -4.50
C HIS A 406 -13.41 6.55 -3.01
N ASN A 407 -12.56 7.54 -2.72
CA ASN A 407 -12.16 7.92 -1.37
C ASN A 407 -12.33 9.41 -1.11
N GLY A 408 -12.67 9.76 0.12
CA GLY A 408 -12.72 11.13 0.58
C GLY A 408 -11.35 11.64 1.03
N ARG A 409 -11.32 12.90 1.49
CA ARG A 409 -10.11 13.53 2.03
C ARG A 409 -9.98 13.41 3.55
N GLN A 410 -11.10 13.16 4.24
CA GLN A 410 -11.16 13.08 5.69
C GLN A 410 -11.76 11.76 6.12
N GLY A 411 -11.08 11.05 7.01
CA GLY A 411 -11.62 9.86 7.66
C GLY A 411 -12.74 10.24 8.62
N VAL A 412 -13.80 9.43 8.64
CA VAL A 412 -14.98 9.61 9.52
C VAL A 412 -15.35 8.29 10.17
N GLY A 413 -16.14 8.35 11.25
CA GLY A 413 -16.55 7.18 12.01
C GLY A 413 -17.76 6.46 11.43
N VAL A 414 -17.82 5.14 11.59
CA VAL A 414 -19.04 4.33 11.38
C VAL A 414 -19.57 3.96 12.75
N LYS A 415 -20.77 4.48 13.11
CA LYS A 415 -21.39 4.24 14.42
C LYS A 415 -22.02 2.86 14.54
N SER A 416 -22.62 2.40 13.45
CA SER A 416 -23.20 1.07 13.36
C SER A 416 -23.17 0.55 11.94
N ALA A 417 -23.14 -0.77 11.80
CA ALA A 417 -23.26 -1.48 10.54
C ALA A 417 -23.87 -2.86 10.80
N PRO A 418 -24.52 -3.47 9.79
CA PRO A 418 -24.91 -4.86 9.86
C PRO A 418 -23.71 -5.78 10.13
N ALA A 419 -23.94 -6.85 10.88
CA ALA A 419 -22.95 -7.91 11.02
C ALA A 419 -22.53 -8.46 9.63
N GLY A 420 -21.27 -8.89 9.52
CA GLY A 420 -20.70 -9.42 8.27
C GLY A 420 -20.17 -8.36 7.32
N LEU A 421 -20.27 -7.07 7.61
CA LEU A 421 -19.64 -6.00 6.82
C LEU A 421 -18.42 -5.41 7.54
N ASP A 422 -17.28 -5.35 6.86
CA ASP A 422 -16.12 -4.56 7.28
C ASP A 422 -16.10 -3.25 6.49
N ILE A 423 -16.04 -2.11 7.21
CA ILE A 423 -16.25 -0.80 6.59
C ILE A 423 -15.18 0.20 7.02
N ALA A 424 -14.67 0.96 6.06
CA ALA A 424 -13.99 2.22 6.30
C ALA A 424 -14.78 3.36 5.64
N ALA A 425 -14.86 4.51 6.32
CA ALA A 425 -15.62 5.66 5.83
C ALA A 425 -14.76 6.91 5.72
N SER A 426 -15.07 7.73 4.73
CA SER A 426 -14.41 9.02 4.52
C SER A 426 -15.39 10.04 3.92
N ARG A 427 -14.97 11.31 3.86
CA ARG A 427 -15.81 12.37 3.31
C ARG A 427 -15.01 13.43 2.54
N THR A 428 -15.73 14.14 1.69
CA THR A 428 -15.41 15.48 1.15
C THR A 428 -16.60 16.40 1.42
N ALA A 429 -16.52 17.67 0.96
CA ALA A 429 -17.69 18.54 0.98
C ALA A 429 -18.81 17.95 0.08
N GLY A 430 -19.97 17.65 0.65
CA GLY A 430 -21.15 17.15 -0.06
C GLY A 430 -21.14 15.66 -0.41
N LYS A 431 -20.11 14.89 0.00
CA LYS A 431 -20.07 13.44 -0.24
C LYS A 431 -19.51 12.66 0.94
N VAL A 432 -20.09 11.48 1.19
CA VAL A 432 -19.55 10.44 2.07
C VAL A 432 -19.19 9.23 1.22
N TYR A 433 -18.04 8.63 1.49
CA TYR A 433 -17.51 7.46 0.80
C TYR A 433 -17.41 6.30 1.78
N LEU A 434 -17.82 5.11 1.34
CA LEU A 434 -17.71 3.89 2.11
C LEU A 434 -16.93 2.85 1.31
N HIS A 435 -15.95 2.23 1.93
CA HIS A 435 -15.31 1.02 1.45
C HIS A 435 -15.88 -0.15 2.24
N VAL A 436 -16.58 -1.04 1.58
CA VAL A 436 -17.32 -2.13 2.21
C VAL A 436 -16.83 -3.47 1.68
N ALA A 437 -16.41 -4.35 2.59
CA ALA A 437 -16.16 -5.76 2.30
C ALA A 437 -17.26 -6.61 2.96
N ASN A 438 -18.00 -7.40 2.19
CA ASN A 438 -18.89 -8.39 2.73
C ASN A 438 -18.09 -9.64 3.11
N LEU A 439 -18.04 -9.92 4.41
CA LEU A 439 -17.28 -11.04 4.98
C LEU A 439 -18.00 -12.38 4.89
N GLU A 440 -19.27 -12.36 4.53
CA GLU A 440 -20.09 -13.56 4.38
C GLU A 440 -19.79 -14.26 3.04
N TYR A 441 -19.28 -15.48 3.11
CA TYR A 441 -18.93 -16.27 1.92
C TYR A 441 -20.12 -16.62 1.03
N ARG A 442 -21.31 -16.88 1.65
CA ARG A 442 -22.53 -17.35 0.95
C ARG A 442 -23.70 -16.40 1.01
N LYS A 443 -23.66 -15.37 1.85
CA LYS A 443 -24.82 -14.54 2.14
C LYS A 443 -24.62 -13.11 1.65
N SER A 444 -25.61 -12.58 0.98
CA SER A 444 -25.71 -11.14 0.78
C SER A 444 -26.18 -10.45 2.06
N VAL A 445 -25.68 -9.24 2.28
CA VAL A 445 -26.09 -8.36 3.40
C VAL A 445 -26.75 -7.13 2.83
N GLU A 446 -28.02 -6.86 3.19
CA GLU A 446 -28.69 -5.61 2.85
C GLU A 446 -28.47 -4.58 3.93
N ALA A 447 -28.14 -3.36 3.54
CA ALA A 447 -28.01 -2.23 4.45
C ALA A 447 -28.67 -0.96 3.91
N ALA A 448 -29.32 -0.22 4.81
CA ALA A 448 -29.72 1.15 4.57
C ALA A 448 -28.54 2.10 4.87
N PHE A 449 -28.51 3.26 4.26
CA PHE A 449 -27.49 4.29 4.51
C PHE A 449 -28.09 5.45 5.31
N ALA A 450 -27.38 5.87 6.35
CA ALA A 450 -27.69 7.07 7.11
C ALA A 450 -26.40 7.83 7.45
N VAL A 451 -26.48 9.15 7.43
CA VAL A 451 -25.41 10.06 7.85
C VAL A 451 -25.98 10.98 8.91
N ASP A 452 -25.37 10.98 10.11
CA ASP A 452 -25.92 11.76 11.23
C ASP A 452 -26.03 13.26 10.91
N GLY A 453 -27.24 13.78 11.13
CA GLY A 453 -27.53 15.20 10.90
C GLY A 453 -27.53 15.65 9.44
N MET A 454 -27.43 14.73 8.46
CA MET A 454 -27.42 15.04 7.04
C MET A 454 -28.43 14.17 6.30
N ALA A 455 -29.08 14.73 5.28
CA ALA A 455 -29.95 13.97 4.38
C ALA A 455 -29.11 13.31 3.29
N VAL A 456 -29.26 12.00 3.12
CA VAL A 456 -28.67 11.27 1.99
C VAL A 456 -29.62 11.40 0.81
N THR A 457 -29.23 12.14 -0.24
CA THR A 457 -30.09 12.51 -1.36
C THR A 457 -29.94 11.62 -2.58
N GLY A 458 -28.82 10.89 -2.69
CA GLY A 458 -28.49 10.03 -3.81
C GLY A 458 -27.17 9.30 -3.58
N GLY A 459 -26.68 8.63 -4.62
CA GLY A 459 -25.38 8.04 -4.59
C GLY A 459 -25.09 7.08 -5.73
N ARG A 460 -23.85 6.61 -5.76
CA ARG A 460 -23.36 5.59 -6.71
C ARG A 460 -22.68 4.46 -5.98
N VAL A 461 -22.74 3.29 -6.58
CA VAL A 461 -22.09 2.07 -6.07
C VAL A 461 -21.18 1.52 -7.14
N PHE A 462 -19.97 1.15 -6.75
CA PHE A 462 -18.95 0.51 -7.57
C PHE A 462 -18.61 -0.82 -6.91
N GLU A 463 -18.98 -1.92 -7.52
CA GLU A 463 -18.99 -3.24 -6.89
C GLU A 463 -18.24 -4.27 -7.70
N ILE A 464 -17.37 -5.03 -7.05
CA ILE A 464 -16.75 -6.24 -7.57
C ILE A 464 -17.35 -7.41 -6.79
N ALA A 465 -18.11 -8.25 -7.48
CA ALA A 465 -18.83 -9.37 -6.88
C ALA A 465 -18.93 -10.53 -7.89
N PRO A 466 -17.85 -11.30 -8.10
CA PRO A 466 -17.93 -12.48 -8.96
C PRO A 466 -18.86 -13.52 -8.35
N GLU A 467 -19.60 -14.25 -9.21
CA GLU A 467 -20.54 -15.30 -8.75
C GLU A 467 -19.82 -16.46 -8.05
N ASP A 468 -18.62 -16.80 -8.52
CA ASP A 468 -17.75 -17.77 -7.88
C ASP A 468 -16.57 -17.04 -7.23
N PRO A 469 -16.41 -17.09 -5.90
CA PRO A 469 -15.25 -16.53 -5.21
C PRO A 469 -13.92 -17.14 -5.68
N ARG A 470 -13.94 -18.28 -6.34
CA ARG A 470 -12.76 -18.91 -6.94
C ARG A 470 -12.45 -18.42 -8.34
N GLN A 471 -13.24 -17.49 -8.88
CA GLN A 471 -12.94 -16.88 -10.17
C GLN A 471 -11.53 -16.28 -10.14
N CYS A 472 -10.74 -16.64 -11.16
CA CYS A 472 -9.34 -16.25 -11.28
C CYS A 472 -9.20 -15.18 -12.37
N VAL A 473 -8.33 -14.18 -12.11
CA VAL A 473 -7.89 -13.25 -13.15
C VAL A 473 -6.76 -13.86 -13.95
N TRP A 474 -6.75 -13.62 -15.24
CA TRP A 474 -5.71 -14.07 -16.15
C TRP A 474 -5.52 -13.11 -17.33
N GLN A 475 -4.44 -13.26 -18.08
CA GLN A 475 -4.12 -12.35 -19.21
C GLN A 475 -5.17 -12.27 -20.32
N ASP A 476 -5.93 -13.33 -20.53
CA ASP A 476 -7.03 -13.39 -21.52
C ASP A 476 -8.36 -12.87 -20.97
N GLN A 477 -8.45 -12.66 -19.67
CA GLN A 477 -9.59 -12.08 -18.95
C GLN A 477 -9.12 -10.99 -17.95
N PRO A 478 -8.38 -9.96 -18.41
CA PRO A 478 -7.75 -8.99 -17.51
C PRO A 478 -8.75 -8.11 -16.78
N ASP A 479 -9.98 -8.05 -17.24
CA ASP A 479 -11.04 -7.17 -16.77
C ASP A 479 -12.06 -7.86 -15.87
N VAL A 480 -11.83 -9.11 -15.51
CA VAL A 480 -12.79 -9.90 -14.72
C VAL A 480 -13.16 -9.27 -13.37
N PHE A 481 -12.25 -8.51 -12.79
CA PHE A 481 -12.44 -7.76 -11.53
C PHE A 481 -12.59 -6.24 -11.74
N LYS A 482 -13.13 -5.83 -12.91
CA LYS A 482 -13.60 -4.45 -13.05
C LYS A 482 -14.89 -4.23 -12.27
N PRO A 483 -15.02 -3.11 -11.54
CA PRO A 483 -16.23 -2.84 -10.78
C PRO A 483 -17.42 -2.58 -11.72
N ARG A 484 -18.58 -3.14 -11.36
CA ARG A 484 -19.88 -2.75 -11.91
C ARG A 484 -20.30 -1.45 -11.23
N GLU A 485 -20.75 -0.49 -12.02
CA GLU A 485 -21.33 0.76 -11.53
C GLU A 485 -22.87 0.65 -11.47
N ALA A 486 -23.44 1.19 -10.39
CA ALA A 486 -24.90 1.31 -10.25
C ALA A 486 -25.24 2.63 -9.52
N THR A 487 -26.41 3.16 -9.80
CA THR A 487 -26.97 4.30 -9.08
C THR A 487 -27.89 3.79 -7.97
N LEU A 488 -27.79 4.38 -6.77
CA LEU A 488 -28.72 4.08 -5.69
C LEU A 488 -30.11 4.59 -6.09
N ALA A 489 -31.11 3.69 -6.02
CA ALA A 489 -32.48 4.06 -6.34
C ALA A 489 -32.98 5.16 -5.39
N SER A 490 -33.57 6.22 -5.97
CA SER A 490 -34.16 7.32 -5.20
C SER A 490 -35.32 6.80 -4.32
N GLY A 491 -35.39 7.27 -3.08
CA GLY A 491 -36.42 6.87 -2.15
C GLY A 491 -36.23 7.52 -0.79
N PRO A 492 -37.16 7.34 0.14
CA PRO A 492 -37.05 7.89 1.49
C PRO A 492 -35.90 7.28 2.29
N VAL A 493 -35.44 6.09 1.93
CA VAL A 493 -34.30 5.39 2.53
C VAL A 493 -33.52 4.72 1.41
N LEU A 494 -32.27 5.15 1.20
CA LEU A 494 -31.37 4.52 0.25
C LEU A 494 -30.82 3.22 0.83
N LYS A 495 -30.82 2.16 0.03
CA LYS A 495 -30.36 0.84 0.44
C LYS A 495 -29.50 0.20 -0.65
N TRP A 496 -28.62 -0.70 -0.22
CA TRP A 496 -27.89 -1.58 -1.11
C TRP A 496 -27.83 -3.00 -0.57
N ARG A 497 -27.85 -3.95 -1.45
CA ARG A 497 -27.65 -5.36 -1.14
C ARG A 497 -26.27 -5.77 -1.58
N PHE A 498 -25.33 -5.87 -0.63
CA PHE A 498 -23.96 -6.30 -0.84
C PHE A 498 -23.94 -7.81 -1.10
N PRO A 499 -23.60 -8.29 -2.31
CA PRO A 499 -23.51 -9.72 -2.60
C PRO A 499 -22.53 -10.45 -1.69
N ALA A 500 -22.65 -11.77 -1.57
CA ALA A 500 -21.70 -12.60 -0.85
C ALA A 500 -20.27 -12.34 -1.35
N GLY A 501 -19.31 -12.16 -0.46
CA GLY A 501 -17.89 -11.95 -0.78
C GLY A 501 -17.58 -10.72 -1.64
N SER A 502 -18.52 -9.77 -1.78
CA SER A 502 -18.30 -8.55 -2.57
C SER A 502 -17.36 -7.57 -1.89
N VAL A 503 -16.66 -6.79 -2.71
CA VAL A 503 -15.93 -5.58 -2.31
C VAL A 503 -16.54 -4.40 -3.06
N THR A 504 -16.98 -3.40 -2.32
CA THR A 504 -17.82 -2.33 -2.83
C THR A 504 -17.32 -0.97 -2.35
N ALA A 505 -17.24 0.00 -3.25
CA ALA A 505 -17.14 1.40 -2.90
C ALA A 505 -18.50 2.07 -3.11
N VAL A 506 -18.95 2.87 -2.13
CA VAL A 506 -20.21 3.62 -2.19
C VAL A 506 -19.91 5.10 -2.05
N GLU A 507 -20.45 5.91 -2.95
CA GLU A 507 -20.46 7.37 -2.86
C GLU A 507 -21.88 7.81 -2.52
N LEU A 508 -22.05 8.46 -1.38
CA LEU A 508 -23.34 9.04 -0.94
C LEU A 508 -23.32 10.56 -1.13
N ASP A 509 -24.33 11.10 -1.76
CA ASP A 509 -24.56 12.54 -1.86
C ASP A 509 -25.31 13.04 -0.62
N VAL A 510 -24.74 14.02 0.13
CA VAL A 510 -25.23 14.51 1.42
C VAL A 510 -25.37 16.05 1.44
#